data_1592b250d270b72375fd677a852c8b92
#
_entry.id   1592b250d270b72375fd677a852c8b92
#
_cell.length_a   1.000
_cell.length_b   1.000
_cell.length_c   1.000
_cell.angle_alpha   90.00
_cell.angle_beta   90.00
_cell.angle_gamma   90.00
#
_symmetry.space_group_name_H-M   'P 1'
#
loop_
_entity.id
_entity.type
_entity.pdbx_description
1 polymer ?
#
loop_
_entity_poly.entity_id
_entity_poly.type
_entity_poly.pdbx_seq_one_letter_code
_entity_poly.pdbx_strand_id
1 'polypeptide(L)'
;MYHRFNENKYPSTNIKIDIFKEHLQIIKDSSYNFLNPMDLENNLMIPKKNKEILITIDDGFKSFYEEAWPILKKEKIPFILFISTEPVGKNGYMNWSQIKEIEKSDFAVIGHHSHTHDYLIDKTG
;
A
#
# COMPACT_ATOMS: atom_id res chain seq x y z
N MET A 1 -7.36 0.46 0.46
CA MET A 1 -6.49 -0.42 -0.36
C MET A 1 -6.29 0.19 -1.73
N TYR A 2 -5.06 0.19 -2.24
CA TYR A 2 -4.66 0.70 -3.56
C TYR A 2 -3.72 -0.30 -4.23
N HIS A 3 -3.53 -0.16 -5.57
CA HIS A 3 -2.63 -1.02 -6.34
C HIS A 3 -1.76 -0.18 -7.28
N ARG A 4 -2.34 0.43 -8.33
CA ARG A 4 -1.67 1.17 -9.40
C ARG A 4 -1.96 2.66 -9.33
N PHE A 5 -1.05 3.48 -9.84
CA PHE A 5 -1.17 4.94 -9.81
C PHE A 5 -0.84 5.53 -11.18
N ASN A 6 -1.69 6.44 -11.68
CA ASN A 6 -1.50 7.14 -12.96
C ASN A 6 -1.28 6.25 -14.20
N GLU A 7 -1.62 4.96 -14.15
CA GLU A 7 -1.54 4.09 -15.31
C GLU A 7 -2.75 4.30 -16.23
N ASN A 8 -2.56 4.15 -17.55
CA ASN A 8 -3.64 4.26 -18.54
C ASN A 8 -4.41 2.94 -18.74
N LYS A 9 -3.93 1.86 -18.14
CA LYS A 9 -4.52 0.51 -18.21
C LYS A 9 -5.10 0.12 -16.86
N TYR A 10 -5.96 -0.89 -16.86
CA TYR A 10 -6.50 -1.52 -15.65
C TYR A 10 -7.30 -0.56 -14.75
N PRO A 11 -8.37 0.07 -15.26
CA PRO A 11 -9.10 1.11 -14.52
C PRO A 11 -9.69 0.65 -13.20
N SER A 12 -9.94 -0.66 -13.03
CA SER A 12 -10.47 -1.23 -11.78
C SER A 12 -9.46 -1.25 -10.63
N THR A 13 -8.16 -1.19 -10.92
CA THR A 13 -7.08 -1.25 -9.92
C THR A 13 -6.19 -0.02 -9.94
N ASN A 14 -6.51 0.98 -10.78
CA ASN A 14 -5.73 2.19 -10.96
C ASN A 14 -6.43 3.43 -10.39
N ILE A 15 -5.66 4.32 -9.77
CA ILE A 15 -6.14 5.62 -9.29
C ILE A 15 -5.25 6.74 -9.86
N LYS A 16 -5.85 7.87 -10.19
CA LYS A 16 -5.09 9.09 -10.51
C LYS A 16 -4.42 9.62 -9.25
N ILE A 17 -3.18 10.08 -9.40
CA ILE A 17 -2.41 10.56 -8.25
C ILE A 17 -3.06 11.76 -7.54
N ASP A 18 -3.76 12.62 -8.27
CA ASP A 18 -4.45 13.75 -7.66
C ASP A 18 -5.63 13.30 -6.80
N ILE A 19 -6.39 12.29 -7.24
CA ILE A 19 -7.46 11.69 -6.42
C ILE A 19 -6.88 11.00 -5.18
N PHE A 20 -5.72 10.34 -5.31
CA PHE A 20 -5.03 9.77 -4.14
C PHE A 20 -4.65 10.85 -3.12
N LYS A 21 -4.10 12.00 -3.57
CA LYS A 21 -3.81 13.15 -2.70
C LYS A 21 -5.07 13.70 -2.03
N GLU A 22 -6.18 13.79 -2.75
CA GLU A 22 -7.47 14.19 -2.19
C GLU A 22 -7.93 13.24 -1.09
N HIS A 23 -7.80 11.91 -1.29
CA HIS A 23 -8.11 10.93 -0.26
C HIS A 23 -7.26 11.12 1.00
N LEU A 24 -5.96 11.34 0.84
CA LEU A 24 -5.07 11.62 1.98
C LEU A 24 -5.48 12.90 2.73
N GLN A 25 -5.85 13.95 1.97
CA GLN A 25 -6.29 15.22 2.57
C GLN A 25 -7.61 15.07 3.32
N ILE A 26 -8.59 14.36 2.75
CA ILE A 26 -9.87 14.06 3.41
C ILE A 26 -9.64 13.33 4.74
N ILE A 27 -8.72 12.36 4.78
CA ILE A 27 -8.40 11.66 6.03
C ILE A 27 -7.79 12.62 7.04
N LYS A 28 -6.85 13.48 6.65
CA LYS A 28 -6.22 14.48 7.52
C LYS A 28 -7.20 15.50 8.08
N ASP A 29 -8.18 15.91 7.29
CA ASP A 29 -9.19 16.89 7.68
C ASP A 29 -10.33 16.27 8.50
N SER A 30 -10.35 14.96 8.61
CA SER A 30 -11.36 14.20 9.36
C SER A 30 -10.95 13.95 10.82
N SER A 31 -11.83 13.28 11.57
CA SER A 31 -11.52 12.78 12.91
C SER A 31 -10.75 11.44 12.92
N TYR A 32 -10.34 10.94 11.75
CA TYR A 32 -9.57 9.70 11.61
C TYR A 32 -8.08 9.98 11.68
N ASN A 33 -7.34 9.05 12.27
CA ASN A 33 -5.88 9.06 12.29
C ASN A 33 -5.34 7.95 11.38
N PHE A 34 -4.16 8.16 10.80
CA PHE A 34 -3.44 7.08 10.15
C PHE A 34 -2.87 6.12 11.19
N LEU A 35 -3.18 4.83 11.04
CA LEU A 35 -2.64 3.78 11.89
C LEU A 35 -1.26 3.38 11.39
N ASN A 36 -0.25 3.45 12.27
CA ASN A 36 1.06 2.88 11.95
C ASN A 36 0.98 1.35 12.08
N PRO A 37 1.26 0.59 11.01
CA PRO A 37 1.19 -0.86 11.06
C PRO A 37 2.19 -1.51 12.03
N MET A 38 3.27 -0.80 12.40
CA MET A 38 4.21 -1.25 13.45
C MET A 38 3.53 -1.38 14.82
N ASP A 39 2.46 -0.60 15.05
CA ASP A 39 1.71 -0.61 16.30
C ASP A 39 0.46 -1.52 16.27
N LEU A 40 0.26 -2.26 15.19
CA LEU A 40 -0.99 -2.99 14.93
C LEU A 40 -1.32 -3.99 16.05
N GLU A 41 -0.34 -4.78 16.51
CA GLU A 41 -0.55 -5.77 17.58
C GLU A 41 -1.02 -5.11 18.88
N ASN A 42 -0.37 -4.01 19.28
CA ASN A 42 -0.75 -3.27 20.48
C ASN A 42 -2.14 -2.64 20.35
N ASN A 43 -2.52 -2.27 19.13
CA ASN A 43 -3.75 -1.54 18.87
C ASN A 43 -4.99 -2.44 18.75
N LEU A 44 -4.84 -3.70 18.34
CA LEU A 44 -5.96 -4.65 18.25
C LEU A 44 -6.50 -5.09 19.61
N MET A 45 -5.69 -5.02 20.67
CA MET A 45 -6.04 -5.51 22.00
C MET A 45 -6.66 -4.44 22.89
N ILE A 46 -6.62 -3.16 22.51
CA ILE A 46 -7.10 -2.04 23.33
C ILE A 46 -8.24 -1.32 22.59
N PRO A 47 -9.46 -1.27 23.16
CA PRO A 47 -10.53 -0.46 22.59
C PRO A 47 -10.11 1.01 22.52
N LYS A 48 -10.01 1.57 21.31
CA LYS A 48 -9.62 2.97 21.12
C LYS A 48 -10.83 3.87 20.97
N LYS A 49 -10.73 5.07 21.56
CA LYS A 49 -11.71 6.14 21.36
C LYS A 49 -11.60 6.77 19.96
N ASN A 50 -10.42 6.72 19.34
CA ASN A 50 -10.15 7.36 18.05
C ASN A 50 -10.35 6.35 16.92
N LYS A 51 -10.97 6.82 15.85
CA LYS A 51 -11.09 6.06 14.61
C LYS A 51 -9.75 6.09 13.85
N GLU A 52 -9.30 4.94 13.37
CA GLU A 52 -8.02 4.80 12.68
C GLU A 52 -8.22 4.20 11.29
N ILE A 53 -7.38 4.62 10.34
CA ILE A 53 -7.36 4.12 8.97
C ILE A 53 -5.97 3.58 8.68
N LEU A 54 -5.91 2.31 8.28
CA LEU A 54 -4.70 1.69 7.75
C LEU A 54 -4.73 1.73 6.22
N ILE A 55 -3.69 2.30 5.62
CA ILE A 55 -3.51 2.26 4.17
C ILE A 55 -2.80 0.96 3.79
N THR A 56 -3.32 0.28 2.78
CA THR A 56 -2.67 -0.89 2.18
C THR A 56 -2.47 -0.68 0.69
N ILE A 57 -1.32 -1.14 0.20
CA ILE A 57 -0.91 -1.12 -1.20
C ILE A 57 -0.59 -2.55 -1.60
N ASP A 58 -1.20 -3.03 -2.68
CA ASP A 58 -1.07 -4.43 -3.08
C ASP A 58 -0.23 -4.58 -4.36
N ASP A 59 0.29 -5.79 -4.59
CA ASP A 59 0.99 -6.30 -5.76
C ASP A 59 2.42 -5.81 -5.99
N GLY A 60 2.81 -4.65 -5.48
CA GLY A 60 4.16 -4.13 -5.67
C GLY A 60 4.42 -3.52 -7.07
N PHE A 61 3.42 -2.85 -7.66
CA PHE A 61 3.57 -2.19 -8.95
C PHE A 61 4.58 -1.04 -8.91
N LYS A 62 5.30 -0.86 -10.03
CA LYS A 62 6.28 0.20 -10.20
C LYS A 62 5.66 1.60 -10.09
N SER A 63 4.43 1.77 -10.57
CA SER A 63 3.70 3.02 -10.49
C SER A 63 3.46 3.50 -9.05
N PHE A 64 3.33 2.58 -8.08
CA PHE A 64 3.31 2.96 -6.67
C PHE A 64 4.61 3.64 -6.25
N TYR A 65 5.76 3.05 -6.58
CA TYR A 65 7.07 3.60 -6.22
C TYR A 65 7.34 4.95 -6.89
N GLU A 66 6.94 5.11 -8.15
CA GLU A 66 7.20 6.33 -8.92
C GLU A 66 6.27 7.48 -8.55
N GLU A 67 5.00 7.20 -8.22
CA GLU A 67 3.95 8.22 -8.04
C GLU A 67 3.55 8.45 -6.58
N ALA A 68 3.21 7.39 -5.84
CA ALA A 68 2.65 7.50 -4.51
C ALA A 68 3.69 7.46 -3.38
N TRP A 69 4.74 6.65 -3.52
CA TRP A 69 5.80 6.53 -2.52
C TRP A 69 6.46 7.88 -2.17
N PRO A 70 6.83 8.76 -3.12
CA PRO A 70 7.39 10.07 -2.79
C PRO A 70 6.49 10.92 -1.89
N ILE A 71 5.17 10.81 -2.06
CA ILE A 71 4.17 11.54 -1.25
C ILE A 71 4.13 10.96 0.16
N LEU A 72 3.95 9.64 0.28
CA LEU A 72 3.90 8.96 1.57
C LEU A 72 5.19 9.13 2.37
N LYS A 73 6.35 9.08 1.69
CA LYS A 73 7.67 9.31 2.28
C LYS A 73 7.83 10.73 2.82
N LYS A 74 7.46 11.73 2.04
CA LYS A 74 7.55 13.14 2.42
C LYS A 74 6.71 13.45 3.66
N GLU A 75 5.51 12.89 3.71
CA GLU A 75 4.54 13.17 4.76
C GLU A 75 4.57 12.15 5.91
N LYS A 76 5.42 11.13 5.81
CA LYS A 76 5.53 10.00 6.76
C LYS A 76 4.18 9.34 7.05
N ILE A 77 3.36 9.17 6.00
CA ILE A 77 2.06 8.52 6.11
C ILE A 77 2.26 7.01 6.17
N PRO A 78 1.79 6.33 7.23
CA PRO A 78 2.03 4.90 7.42
C PRO A 78 1.18 4.03 6.48
N PHE A 79 1.73 2.89 6.08
CA PHE A 79 1.05 1.92 5.20
C PHE A 79 1.67 0.52 5.29
N ILE A 80 0.94 -0.46 4.76
CA ILE A 80 1.48 -1.80 4.45
C ILE A 80 1.57 -1.93 2.94
N LEU A 81 2.71 -2.45 2.47
CA LEU A 81 2.92 -2.84 1.08
C LEU A 81 2.93 -4.38 0.99
N PHE A 82 1.88 -4.95 0.43
CA PHE A 82 1.79 -6.38 0.16
C PHE A 82 2.37 -6.70 -1.21
N ILE A 83 3.40 -7.54 -1.27
CA ILE A 83 4.09 -7.88 -2.51
C ILE A 83 3.89 -9.35 -2.91
N SER A 84 3.61 -9.58 -4.19
CA SER A 84 3.76 -10.88 -4.83
C SER A 84 5.21 -11.03 -5.28
N THR A 85 5.87 -12.12 -4.92
CA THR A 85 7.33 -12.19 -5.06
C THR A 85 7.81 -12.60 -6.44
N GLU A 86 7.01 -13.35 -7.21
CA GLU A 86 7.37 -13.78 -8.57
C GLU A 86 7.54 -12.62 -9.56
N PRO A 87 6.66 -11.59 -9.59
CA PRO A 87 6.80 -10.49 -10.54
C PRO A 87 7.85 -9.44 -10.18
N VAL A 88 8.45 -9.49 -8.99
CA VAL A 88 9.47 -8.51 -8.57
C VAL A 88 10.62 -8.44 -9.59
N GLY A 89 10.91 -7.23 -10.05
CA GLY A 89 11.92 -6.96 -11.07
C GLY A 89 11.46 -7.17 -12.52
N LYS A 90 10.26 -7.69 -12.76
CA LYS A 90 9.66 -7.76 -14.09
C LYS A 90 9.12 -6.39 -14.52
N ASN A 91 8.83 -6.24 -15.80
CA ASN A 91 8.28 -5.00 -16.34
C ASN A 91 6.95 -4.61 -15.64
N GLY A 92 6.84 -3.37 -15.21
CA GLY A 92 5.67 -2.84 -14.49
C GLY A 92 5.67 -3.09 -12.98
N TYR A 93 6.66 -3.80 -12.44
CA TYR A 93 6.80 -4.06 -11.00
C TYR A 93 8.05 -3.43 -10.41
N MET A 94 8.04 -3.19 -9.11
CA MET A 94 9.23 -2.77 -8.37
C MET A 94 10.30 -3.86 -8.38
N ASN A 95 11.56 -3.43 -8.27
CA ASN A 95 12.67 -4.34 -8.01
C ASN A 95 12.96 -4.42 -6.49
N TRP A 96 13.80 -5.38 -6.10
CA TRP A 96 14.15 -5.61 -4.69
C TRP A 96 14.85 -4.41 -4.02
N SER A 97 15.59 -3.59 -4.78
CA SER A 97 16.24 -2.40 -4.22
C SER A 97 15.23 -1.33 -3.82
N GLN A 98 14.19 -1.14 -4.63
CA GLN A 98 13.08 -0.23 -4.33
C GLN A 98 12.26 -0.69 -3.12
N ILE A 99 11.96 -2.00 -3.04
CA ILE A 99 11.26 -2.59 -1.90
C ILE A 99 12.07 -2.41 -0.61
N LYS A 100 13.38 -2.68 -0.66
CA LYS A 100 14.29 -2.48 0.48
C LYS A 100 14.43 -1.01 0.89
N GLU A 101 14.30 -0.07 -0.03
CA GLU A 101 14.27 1.35 0.33
C GLU A 101 13.03 1.67 1.18
N ILE A 102 11.87 1.16 0.78
CA ILE A 102 10.61 1.36 1.51
C ILE A 102 10.67 0.71 2.89
N GLU A 103 11.19 -0.53 2.98
CA GLU A 103 11.32 -1.29 4.22
C GLU A 103 12.13 -0.57 5.31
N LYS A 104 13.09 0.26 4.91
CA LYS A 104 13.93 1.03 5.85
C LYS A 104 13.19 2.16 6.57
N SER A 105 11.99 2.49 6.15
CA SER A 105 11.20 3.53 6.82
C SER A 105 10.52 2.99 8.07
N ASP A 106 10.35 3.84 9.08
CA ASP A 106 9.72 3.52 10.36
C ASP A 106 8.18 3.62 10.34
N PHE A 107 7.60 3.81 9.16
CA PHE A 107 6.16 3.95 8.94
C PHE A 107 5.62 3.02 7.84
N ALA A 108 6.42 2.12 7.29
CA ALA A 108 5.97 1.14 6.30
C ALA A 108 6.34 -0.28 6.71
N VAL A 109 5.43 -1.20 6.46
CA VAL A 109 5.64 -2.64 6.65
C VAL A 109 5.50 -3.33 5.30
N ILE A 110 6.42 -4.24 5.00
CA ILE A 110 6.33 -5.11 3.82
C ILE A 110 5.59 -6.38 4.23
N GLY A 111 4.47 -6.65 3.59
CA GLY A 111 3.67 -7.86 3.75
C GLY A 111 3.79 -8.79 2.55
N HIS A 112 3.30 -10.00 2.70
CA HIS A 112 3.31 -11.03 1.66
C HIS A 112 1.95 -11.11 0.95
N HIS A 113 1.96 -11.18 -0.40
CA HIS A 113 0.76 -11.29 -1.25
C HIS A 113 0.87 -12.50 -2.19
N SER A 114 1.22 -13.65 -1.67
CA SER A 114 1.55 -14.90 -2.37
C SER A 114 2.81 -14.80 -3.27
N HIS A 115 3.18 -15.89 -3.93
CA HIS A 115 4.30 -15.90 -4.89
C HIS A 115 3.85 -15.49 -6.28
N THR A 116 2.89 -16.20 -6.82
CA THR A 116 2.43 -16.08 -8.22
C THR A 116 1.18 -15.22 -8.39
N HIS A 117 0.51 -14.86 -7.30
CA HIS A 117 -0.78 -14.17 -7.31
C HIS A 117 -1.90 -14.97 -8.02
N ASP A 118 -1.82 -16.30 -7.96
CA ASP A 118 -2.84 -17.17 -8.55
C ASP A 118 -4.14 -17.18 -7.72
N TYR A 119 -5.23 -17.47 -8.39
CA TYR A 119 -6.48 -17.76 -7.70
C TYR A 119 -6.32 -19.02 -6.84
N LEU A 120 -6.72 -18.93 -5.57
CA LEU A 120 -6.66 -20.07 -4.63
C LEU A 120 -7.82 -21.05 -4.79
N ILE A 121 -8.76 -20.73 -5.66
CA ILE A 121 -9.94 -21.56 -5.97
C ILE A 121 -9.85 -21.91 -7.45
N ASP A 122 -9.99 -23.20 -7.78
CA ASP A 122 -10.07 -23.63 -9.17
C ASP A 122 -11.47 -23.35 -9.77
N LYS A 123 -11.64 -23.64 -11.07
CA LYS A 123 -12.91 -23.38 -11.78
C LYS A 123 -14.07 -24.27 -11.32
N THR A 124 -13.81 -25.24 -10.45
CA THR A 124 -14.82 -26.16 -9.92
C THR A 124 -15.30 -25.81 -8.52
N GLY A 125 -14.70 -24.79 -7.89
CA GLY A 125 -15.08 -24.20 -6.60
C GLY A 125 -14.37 -24.80 -5.42
#